data_870e1a55d81aeec93c9ee50a2c53da43
#
_entry.id   870e1a55d81aeec93c9ee50a2c53da43
#
_cell.length_a   1.000
_cell.length_b   1.000
_cell.length_c   1.000
_cell.angle_alpha   90.00
_cell.angle_beta   90.00
_cell.angle_gamma   90.00
#
_symmetry.space_group_name_H-M   'P 1'
#
loop_
_entity.id
_entity.type
_entity.pdbx_description
1 polymer ?
#
loop_
_entity_poly.entity_id
_entity_poly.type
_entity_poly.pdbx_seq_one_letter_code
_entity_poly.pdbx_strand_id
1 'polypeptide(L)'
;MRVFVAGGAGAIGRRLVPQLVARGHHVTATTTSAAKLGLVAQLGAEGVVMDGLDAMSVGEAVARAAPDAIVHQMTALSAAHAGRPNLRKPDRFFATTLRLRTEGTDHLLAAAEAAGVSHVVAQSFAQSFKGGRVLTEEDRPDLGAGPMMRRLAEGVLHVEDVVVKSGGAALRYGAFYGPGATDDQVDLVRKRKFPLVGRGAGYISWVHLDDAASATVLALEQKARGVFNIVDDEPAPVGDWLPYLAACAGAKPPRRVPEWLARLLAGEFAVKLMTEGCGFSNAKAKRELGWQLRYPSWRQGFKEELA
;
A
#
# COMPACT_ATOMS: atom_id res chain seq x y z
N MET A 1 19.36 -15.04 1.26
CA MET A 1 18.38 -15.59 0.28
C MET A 1 18.43 -14.77 -0.99
N ARG A 2 18.06 -15.36 -2.11
CA ARG A 2 17.73 -14.62 -3.35
C ARG A 2 16.27 -14.19 -3.26
N VAL A 3 16.02 -12.89 -3.29
CA VAL A 3 14.68 -12.32 -3.12
C VAL A 3 14.28 -11.60 -4.40
N PHE A 4 13.13 -11.97 -4.96
CA PHE A 4 12.56 -11.28 -6.10
C PHE A 4 11.51 -10.27 -5.62
N VAL A 5 11.73 -8.98 -5.91
CA VAL A 5 10.83 -7.90 -5.52
C VAL A 5 10.09 -7.37 -6.75
N ALA A 6 8.88 -7.84 -6.97
CA ALA A 6 8.01 -7.33 -8.03
C ALA A 6 7.50 -5.92 -7.66
N GLY A 7 7.90 -4.89 -8.41
CA GLY A 7 7.58 -3.49 -8.12
C GLY A 7 8.64 -2.77 -7.27
N GLY A 8 9.91 -3.18 -7.34
CA GLY A 8 10.99 -2.63 -6.53
C GLY A 8 11.31 -1.14 -6.73
N ALA A 9 10.95 -0.56 -7.88
CA ALA A 9 11.08 0.89 -8.11
C ALA A 9 9.93 1.74 -7.55
N GLY A 10 8.92 1.11 -6.93
CA GLY A 10 7.76 1.77 -6.30
C GLY A 10 8.07 2.42 -4.95
N ALA A 11 7.07 3.06 -4.32
CA ALA A 11 7.24 3.78 -3.06
C ALA A 11 7.79 2.87 -1.94
N ILE A 12 7.18 1.71 -1.71
CA ILE A 12 7.68 0.73 -0.73
C ILE A 12 8.98 0.11 -1.23
N GLY A 13 9.07 -0.28 -2.51
CA GLY A 13 10.25 -0.94 -3.05
C GLY A 13 11.55 -0.18 -2.80
N ARG A 14 11.52 1.15 -2.91
CA ARG A 14 12.68 2.02 -2.62
C ARG A 14 13.11 2.00 -1.16
N ARG A 15 12.25 1.59 -0.23
CA ARG A 15 12.57 1.42 1.20
C ARG A 15 12.90 -0.03 1.53
N LEU A 16 12.20 -0.96 0.88
CA LEU A 16 12.35 -2.39 1.09
C LEU A 16 13.67 -2.94 0.55
N VAL A 17 14.01 -2.58 -0.70
CA VAL A 17 15.22 -3.12 -1.36
C VAL A 17 16.49 -2.84 -0.56
N PRO A 18 16.78 -1.60 -0.11
CA PRO A 18 17.96 -1.34 0.72
C PRO A 18 17.94 -2.10 2.05
N GLN A 19 16.77 -2.29 2.67
CA GLN A 19 16.67 -3.04 3.93
C GLN A 19 16.98 -4.52 3.72
N LEU A 20 16.53 -5.13 2.62
CA LEU A 20 16.84 -6.51 2.27
C LEU A 20 18.34 -6.68 1.98
N VAL A 21 18.92 -5.77 1.19
CA VAL A 21 20.35 -5.79 0.85
C VAL A 21 21.21 -5.64 2.11
N ALA A 22 20.86 -4.71 3.01
CA ALA A 22 21.59 -4.51 4.29
C ALA A 22 21.53 -5.75 5.20
N ARG A 23 20.55 -6.63 5.03
CA ARG A 23 20.44 -7.93 5.73
C ARG A 23 21.12 -9.09 4.99
N GLY A 24 21.86 -8.80 3.93
CA GLY A 24 22.64 -9.80 3.18
C GLY A 24 21.81 -10.63 2.19
N HIS A 25 20.63 -10.15 1.78
CA HIS A 25 19.87 -10.78 0.71
C HIS A 25 20.39 -10.34 -0.66
N HIS A 26 20.38 -11.25 -1.63
CA HIS A 26 20.58 -10.94 -3.05
C HIS A 26 19.22 -10.57 -3.64
N VAL A 27 19.05 -9.31 -4.06
CA VAL A 27 17.77 -8.80 -4.49
C VAL A 27 17.74 -8.59 -6.00
N THR A 28 16.78 -9.23 -6.67
CA THR A 28 16.35 -8.88 -8.03
C THR A 28 15.06 -8.08 -7.92
N ALA A 29 15.05 -6.85 -8.43
CA ALA A 29 13.91 -5.93 -8.28
C ALA A 29 13.39 -5.47 -9.63
N THR A 30 12.07 -5.49 -9.81
CA THR A 30 11.47 -5.19 -11.10
C THR A 30 11.00 -3.74 -11.23
N THR A 31 10.98 -3.27 -12.47
CA THR A 31 10.38 -2.00 -12.90
C THR A 31 9.73 -2.18 -14.26
N THR A 32 8.70 -1.38 -14.56
CA THR A 32 8.07 -1.35 -15.89
C THR A 32 8.83 -0.50 -16.91
N SER A 33 9.90 0.20 -16.51
CA SER A 33 10.63 1.14 -17.36
C SER A 33 12.14 0.92 -17.28
N ALA A 34 12.78 0.72 -18.43
CA ALA A 34 14.24 0.62 -18.52
C ALA A 34 14.95 1.87 -17.94
N ALA A 35 14.33 3.05 -18.04
CA ALA A 35 14.89 4.29 -17.46
C ALA A 35 15.04 4.24 -15.93
N LYS A 36 14.35 3.32 -15.25
CA LYS A 36 14.44 3.15 -13.79
C LYS A 36 15.43 2.06 -13.35
N LEU A 37 16.10 1.37 -14.28
CA LEU A 37 17.09 0.35 -13.93
C LEU A 37 18.27 0.93 -13.14
N GLY A 38 18.74 2.13 -13.51
CA GLY A 38 19.75 2.85 -12.76
C GLY A 38 19.35 3.15 -11.31
N LEU A 39 18.09 3.50 -11.08
CA LEU A 39 17.56 3.67 -9.71
C LEU A 39 17.59 2.35 -8.94
N VAL A 40 17.15 1.24 -9.56
CA VAL A 40 17.14 -0.09 -8.91
C VAL A 40 18.58 -0.52 -8.53
N ALA A 41 19.56 -0.28 -9.43
CA ALA A 41 20.95 -0.54 -9.14
C ALA A 41 21.50 0.31 -7.97
N GLN A 42 21.11 1.59 -7.88
CA GLN A 42 21.46 2.46 -6.74
C GLN A 42 20.88 1.97 -5.41
N LEU A 43 19.75 1.28 -5.42
CA LEU A 43 19.18 0.64 -4.24
C LEU A 43 19.92 -0.64 -3.82
N GLY A 44 20.90 -1.11 -4.61
CA GLY A 44 21.70 -2.31 -4.36
C GLY A 44 21.12 -3.61 -4.93
N ALA A 45 20.15 -3.53 -5.85
CA ALA A 45 19.52 -4.70 -6.46
C ALA A 45 19.86 -4.86 -7.95
N GLU A 46 19.78 -6.08 -8.45
CA GLU A 46 19.74 -6.34 -9.87
C GLU A 46 18.38 -5.90 -10.45
N GLY A 47 18.41 -5.03 -11.47
CA GLY A 47 17.20 -4.48 -12.08
C GLY A 47 16.71 -5.32 -13.26
N VAL A 48 15.40 -5.63 -13.28
CA VAL A 48 14.75 -6.32 -14.39
C VAL A 48 13.54 -5.52 -14.86
N VAL A 49 13.39 -5.32 -16.17
CA VAL A 49 12.16 -4.77 -16.76
C VAL A 49 11.14 -5.89 -16.86
N MET A 50 9.95 -5.68 -16.29
CA MET A 50 8.88 -6.66 -16.26
C MET A 50 7.52 -5.97 -16.33
N ASP A 51 6.63 -6.46 -17.18
CA ASP A 51 5.20 -6.15 -17.15
C ASP A 51 4.47 -7.20 -16.31
N GLY A 52 3.92 -6.79 -15.16
CA GLY A 52 3.17 -7.68 -14.28
C GLY A 52 1.84 -8.19 -14.86
N LEU A 53 1.35 -7.59 -15.95
CA LEU A 53 0.14 -8.03 -16.66
C LEU A 53 0.44 -8.93 -17.85
N ASP A 54 1.71 -9.21 -18.13
CA ASP A 54 2.16 -10.17 -19.14
C ASP A 54 2.74 -11.41 -18.45
N ALA A 55 2.04 -12.54 -18.56
CA ALA A 55 2.43 -13.81 -17.93
C ALA A 55 3.80 -14.30 -18.39
N MET A 56 4.15 -14.11 -19.69
CA MET A 56 5.47 -14.49 -20.21
C MET A 56 6.57 -13.63 -19.59
N SER A 57 6.39 -12.30 -19.57
CA SER A 57 7.33 -11.37 -18.96
C SER A 57 7.58 -11.69 -17.48
N VAL A 58 6.52 -12.04 -16.73
CA VAL A 58 6.64 -12.45 -15.31
C VAL A 58 7.38 -13.78 -15.19
N GLY A 59 7.01 -14.78 -15.98
CA GLY A 59 7.64 -16.11 -15.98
C GLY A 59 9.14 -16.05 -16.27
N GLU A 60 9.54 -15.33 -17.33
CA GLU A 60 10.95 -15.17 -17.71
C GLU A 60 11.75 -14.43 -16.64
N ALA A 61 11.18 -13.36 -16.05
CA ALA A 61 11.84 -12.59 -15.00
C ALA A 61 12.09 -13.43 -13.74
N VAL A 62 11.09 -14.20 -13.28
CA VAL A 62 11.21 -15.07 -12.12
C VAL A 62 12.17 -16.23 -12.39
N ALA A 63 12.07 -16.90 -13.55
CA ALA A 63 12.96 -18.00 -13.92
C ALA A 63 14.42 -17.56 -13.97
N ARG A 64 14.71 -16.38 -14.55
CA ARG A 64 16.06 -15.81 -14.60
C ARG A 64 16.61 -15.49 -13.20
N ALA A 65 15.80 -14.92 -12.32
CA ALA A 65 16.20 -14.57 -10.96
C ALA A 65 16.39 -15.80 -10.08
N ALA A 66 15.74 -16.93 -10.39
CA ALA A 66 15.73 -18.16 -9.63
C ALA A 66 15.63 -17.91 -8.11
N PRO A 67 14.58 -17.22 -7.62
CA PRO A 67 14.53 -16.71 -6.26
C PRO A 67 14.20 -17.80 -5.24
N ASP A 68 14.59 -17.58 -3.98
CA ASP A 68 14.19 -18.41 -2.85
C ASP A 68 12.82 -17.93 -2.28
N ALA A 69 12.50 -16.64 -2.48
CA ALA A 69 11.23 -16.03 -2.05
C ALA A 69 10.86 -14.83 -2.94
N ILE A 70 9.56 -14.51 -2.99
CA ILE A 70 9.01 -13.41 -3.80
C ILE A 70 8.28 -12.42 -2.92
N VAL A 71 8.50 -11.11 -3.17
CA VAL A 71 7.72 -10.02 -2.58
C VAL A 71 6.95 -9.29 -3.69
N HIS A 72 5.64 -9.31 -3.60
CA HIS A 72 4.74 -8.66 -4.54
C HIS A 72 4.31 -7.28 -4.06
N GLN A 73 4.86 -6.22 -4.70
CA GLN A 73 4.55 -4.82 -4.41
C GLN A 73 4.03 -4.06 -5.65
N MET A 74 3.50 -4.78 -6.65
CA MET A 74 3.04 -4.16 -7.88
C MET A 74 1.73 -3.41 -7.69
N THR A 75 1.75 -2.12 -7.97
CA THR A 75 0.58 -1.24 -8.10
C THR A 75 0.83 -0.20 -9.17
N ALA A 76 -0.21 0.43 -9.67
CA ALA A 76 -0.13 1.51 -10.65
C ALA A 76 -0.73 2.81 -10.08
N LEU A 77 -0.46 3.12 -8.80
CA LEU A 77 -1.04 4.28 -8.10
C LEU A 77 -0.19 5.55 -8.21
N SER A 78 1.03 5.47 -8.76
CA SER A 78 1.87 6.65 -8.95
C SER A 78 1.30 7.56 -10.03
N ALA A 79 1.54 8.87 -9.91
CA ALA A 79 1.12 9.86 -10.91
C ALA A 79 1.61 9.54 -12.33
N ALA A 80 2.76 8.87 -12.47
CA ALA A 80 3.30 8.43 -13.76
C ALA A 80 2.46 7.32 -14.44
N HIS A 81 1.75 6.49 -13.68
CA HIS A 81 0.94 5.38 -14.20
C HIS A 81 -0.56 5.69 -14.23
N ALA A 82 -1.09 6.25 -13.13
CA ALA A 82 -2.52 6.50 -12.99
C ALA A 82 -2.90 7.96 -13.31
N GLY A 83 -1.93 8.85 -13.50
CA GLY A 83 -2.15 10.28 -13.57
C GLY A 83 -2.54 10.87 -12.22
N ARG A 84 -3.05 12.10 -12.22
CA ARG A 84 -3.56 12.71 -10.99
C ARG A 84 -4.83 11.98 -10.53
N PRO A 85 -4.99 11.73 -9.22
CA PRO A 85 -6.17 11.09 -8.68
C PRO A 85 -7.45 11.84 -9.11
N ASN A 86 -8.34 11.15 -9.82
CA ASN A 86 -9.65 11.68 -10.17
C ASN A 86 -10.73 10.89 -9.40
N LEU A 87 -11.08 11.38 -8.22
CA LEU A 87 -12.03 10.71 -7.33
C LEU A 87 -13.47 10.69 -7.87
N ARG A 88 -13.78 11.46 -8.94
CA ARG A 88 -15.05 11.38 -9.68
C ARG A 88 -15.10 10.19 -10.64
N LYS A 89 -13.94 9.73 -11.10
CA LYS A 89 -13.81 8.57 -12.01
C LYS A 89 -12.79 7.58 -11.42
N PRO A 90 -13.05 7.06 -10.21
CA PRO A 90 -12.11 6.18 -9.51
C PRO A 90 -11.84 4.89 -10.29
N ASP A 91 -12.81 4.39 -11.06
CA ASP A 91 -12.64 3.20 -11.89
C ASP A 91 -11.43 3.30 -12.83
N ARG A 92 -11.23 4.46 -13.46
CA ARG A 92 -10.08 4.67 -14.36
C ARG A 92 -8.76 4.74 -13.59
N PHE A 93 -8.78 5.39 -12.43
CA PHE A 93 -7.59 5.54 -11.59
C PHE A 93 -7.10 4.21 -11.03
N PHE A 94 -8.02 3.35 -10.59
CA PHE A 94 -7.69 2.06 -9.99
C PHE A 94 -7.65 0.89 -11.00
N ALA A 95 -8.03 1.08 -12.26
CA ALA A 95 -8.18 0.00 -13.23
C ALA A 95 -6.95 -0.91 -13.34
N THR A 96 -5.78 -0.33 -13.58
CA THR A 96 -4.52 -1.11 -13.70
C THR A 96 -4.12 -1.74 -12.37
N THR A 97 -4.31 -1.05 -11.24
CA THR A 97 -4.01 -1.62 -9.91
C THR A 97 -4.91 -2.81 -9.60
N LEU A 98 -6.19 -2.76 -9.96
CA LEU A 98 -7.11 -3.89 -9.78
C LEU A 98 -6.66 -5.10 -10.62
N ARG A 99 -6.26 -4.90 -11.87
CA ARG A 99 -5.71 -5.98 -12.71
C ARG A 99 -4.40 -6.54 -12.16
N LEU A 100 -3.52 -5.70 -11.64
CA LEU A 100 -2.28 -6.16 -10.99
C LEU A 100 -2.55 -6.96 -9.70
N ARG A 101 -3.63 -6.64 -8.97
CA ARG A 101 -4.05 -7.40 -7.80
C ARG A 101 -4.69 -8.75 -8.15
N THR A 102 -5.33 -8.88 -9.30
CA THR A 102 -5.92 -10.13 -9.76
C THR A 102 -4.96 -10.84 -10.73
N GLU A 103 -4.98 -10.49 -12.01
CA GLU A 103 -4.17 -11.10 -13.06
C GLU A 103 -2.66 -11.12 -12.72
N GLY A 104 -2.12 -9.98 -12.27
CA GLY A 104 -0.70 -9.87 -11.93
C GLY A 104 -0.28 -10.75 -10.74
N THR A 105 -1.15 -10.91 -9.74
CA THR A 105 -0.91 -11.85 -8.63
C THR A 105 -0.93 -13.29 -9.12
N ASP A 106 -1.90 -13.66 -9.95
CA ASP A 106 -2.02 -15.00 -10.50
C ASP A 106 -0.81 -15.37 -11.37
N HIS A 107 -0.33 -14.45 -12.23
CA HIS A 107 0.89 -14.64 -13.03
C HIS A 107 2.11 -14.86 -12.14
N LEU A 108 2.24 -14.07 -11.06
CA LEU A 108 3.39 -14.17 -10.15
C LEU A 108 3.37 -15.47 -9.34
N LEU A 109 2.18 -15.93 -8.90
CA LEU A 109 2.05 -17.20 -8.18
C LEU A 109 2.30 -18.40 -9.11
N ALA A 110 1.83 -18.35 -10.36
CA ALA A 110 2.13 -19.38 -11.35
C ALA A 110 3.63 -19.47 -11.66
N ALA A 111 4.30 -18.31 -11.79
CA ALA A 111 5.74 -18.25 -11.98
C ALA A 111 6.52 -18.74 -10.74
N ALA A 112 6.01 -18.45 -9.53
CA ALA A 112 6.58 -18.96 -8.27
C ALA A 112 6.48 -20.47 -8.20
N GLU A 113 5.33 -21.05 -8.51
CA GLU A 113 5.10 -22.50 -8.55
C GLU A 113 6.05 -23.17 -9.55
N ALA A 114 6.14 -22.67 -10.78
CA ALA A 114 7.01 -23.18 -11.82
C ALA A 114 8.51 -23.13 -11.44
N ALA A 115 8.91 -22.12 -10.65
CA ALA A 115 10.27 -21.96 -10.14
C ALA A 115 10.53 -22.69 -8.81
N GLY A 116 9.54 -23.40 -8.24
CA GLY A 116 9.64 -24.09 -6.95
C GLY A 116 9.72 -23.15 -5.74
N VAL A 117 9.26 -21.89 -5.87
CA VAL A 117 9.24 -20.90 -4.79
C VAL A 117 8.02 -21.12 -3.91
N SER A 118 8.25 -21.45 -2.66
CA SER A 118 7.19 -21.81 -1.70
C SER A 118 6.73 -20.64 -0.82
N HIS A 119 7.40 -19.46 -0.88
CA HIS A 119 7.06 -18.35 -0.01
C HIS A 119 6.88 -17.05 -0.78
N VAL A 120 5.68 -16.49 -0.69
CA VAL A 120 5.29 -15.23 -1.31
C VAL A 120 4.72 -14.29 -0.25
N VAL A 121 5.25 -13.06 -0.18
CA VAL A 121 4.69 -11.97 0.63
C VAL A 121 4.08 -10.94 -0.31
N ALA A 122 2.77 -10.69 -0.19
CA ALA A 122 2.07 -9.80 -1.10
C ALA A 122 1.49 -8.58 -0.40
N GLN A 123 1.51 -7.45 -1.10
CA GLN A 123 0.83 -6.23 -0.70
C GLN A 123 -0.69 -6.41 -0.82
N SER A 124 -1.40 -6.08 0.26
CA SER A 124 -2.83 -5.87 0.32
C SER A 124 -3.13 -4.46 0.86
N PHE A 125 -4.37 -4.15 1.20
CA PHE A 125 -4.74 -2.81 1.65
C PHE A 125 -5.76 -2.83 2.78
N ALA A 126 -5.46 -2.08 3.86
CA ALA A 126 -6.33 -1.93 5.03
C ALA A 126 -7.42 -0.89 4.74
N GLN A 127 -8.55 -1.34 4.17
CA GLN A 127 -9.70 -0.47 3.87
C GLN A 127 -11.03 -1.16 4.15
N SER A 128 -11.90 -0.46 4.87
CA SER A 128 -13.30 -0.86 5.10
C SER A 128 -14.15 0.38 5.39
N PHE A 129 -15.44 0.29 5.14
CA PHE A 129 -16.40 1.39 5.26
C PHE A 129 -17.53 1.08 6.25
N LYS A 130 -17.27 0.23 7.24
CA LYS A 130 -18.26 -0.14 8.27
C LYS A 130 -18.41 0.89 9.41
N GLY A 131 -17.70 2.02 9.34
CA GLY A 131 -17.74 3.16 10.28
C GLY A 131 -17.33 2.84 11.73
N GLY A 132 -16.56 3.75 12.37
CA GLY A 132 -16.41 3.83 13.83
C GLY A 132 -15.81 2.64 14.57
N ARG A 133 -15.28 1.62 13.88
CA ARG A 133 -14.68 0.41 14.48
C ARG A 133 -13.19 0.32 14.17
N VAL A 134 -12.44 -0.30 15.08
CA VAL A 134 -11.10 -0.80 14.81
C VAL A 134 -11.24 -2.28 14.44
N LEU A 135 -10.77 -2.63 13.24
CA LEU A 135 -10.89 -3.96 12.65
C LEU A 135 -9.59 -4.76 12.85
N THR A 136 -9.72 -6.07 12.89
CA THR A 136 -8.63 -7.02 12.95
C THR A 136 -8.48 -7.77 11.62
N GLU A 137 -7.56 -8.71 11.54
CA GLU A 137 -7.36 -9.56 10.37
C GLU A 137 -8.52 -10.54 10.14
N GLU A 138 -9.34 -10.81 11.16
CA GLU A 138 -10.53 -11.65 11.07
C GLU A 138 -11.68 -10.94 10.35
N ASP A 139 -11.67 -9.60 10.34
CA ASP A 139 -12.65 -8.80 9.63
C ASP A 139 -12.34 -8.80 8.13
N ARG A 140 -13.25 -9.32 7.32
CA ARG A 140 -13.12 -9.28 5.86
C ARG A 140 -13.49 -7.90 5.31
N PRO A 141 -12.86 -7.48 4.19
CA PRO A 141 -13.23 -6.26 3.48
C PRO A 141 -14.73 -6.16 3.19
N ASP A 142 -15.27 -4.94 3.26
CA ASP A 142 -16.69 -4.69 3.07
C ASP A 142 -17.07 -4.67 1.59
N LEU A 143 -17.93 -5.60 1.17
CA LEU A 143 -18.47 -5.68 -0.19
C LEU A 143 -19.74 -4.84 -0.38
N GLY A 144 -20.30 -4.28 0.69
CA GLY A 144 -21.58 -3.58 0.68
C GLY A 144 -21.52 -2.07 0.43
N ALA A 145 -20.32 -1.47 0.46
CA ALA A 145 -20.15 -0.01 0.46
C ALA A 145 -20.36 0.70 -0.89
N GLY A 146 -20.86 0.00 -1.90
CA GLY A 146 -21.12 0.50 -3.25
C GLY A 146 -20.21 -0.09 -4.34
N PRO A 147 -20.52 0.14 -5.63
CA PRO A 147 -19.88 -0.61 -6.73
C PRO A 147 -18.36 -0.49 -6.78
N MET A 148 -17.81 0.72 -6.66
CA MET A 148 -16.37 0.92 -6.70
C MET A 148 -15.67 0.33 -5.48
N MET A 149 -16.26 0.50 -4.28
CA MET A 149 -15.73 -0.06 -3.04
C MET A 149 -15.73 -1.58 -3.08
N ARG A 150 -16.80 -2.18 -3.63
CA ARG A 150 -16.88 -3.62 -3.87
C ARG A 150 -15.73 -4.11 -4.75
N ARG A 151 -15.48 -3.46 -5.90
CA ARG A 151 -14.37 -3.85 -6.80
C ARG A 151 -13.00 -3.76 -6.13
N LEU A 152 -12.78 -2.71 -5.32
CA LEU A 152 -11.53 -2.60 -4.54
C LEU A 152 -11.41 -3.72 -3.51
N ALA A 153 -12.50 -4.02 -2.79
CA ALA A 153 -12.54 -5.10 -1.82
C ALA A 153 -12.36 -6.48 -2.46
N GLU A 154 -12.98 -6.74 -3.63
CA GLU A 154 -12.80 -7.98 -4.39
C GLU A 154 -11.34 -8.17 -4.83
N GLY A 155 -10.66 -7.10 -5.30
CA GLY A 155 -9.25 -7.16 -5.64
C GLY A 155 -8.33 -7.42 -4.44
N VAL A 156 -8.66 -6.86 -3.27
CA VAL A 156 -7.96 -7.13 -2.00
C VAL A 156 -8.18 -8.58 -1.57
N LEU A 157 -9.42 -9.06 -1.57
CA LEU A 157 -9.77 -10.42 -1.20
C LEU A 157 -9.11 -11.45 -2.12
N HIS A 158 -9.04 -11.20 -3.43
CA HIS A 158 -8.36 -12.08 -4.37
C HIS A 158 -6.89 -12.28 -3.96
N VAL A 159 -6.14 -11.18 -3.77
CA VAL A 159 -4.73 -11.27 -3.33
C VAL A 159 -4.60 -12.08 -2.04
N GLU A 160 -5.42 -11.78 -1.03
CA GLU A 160 -5.36 -12.43 0.26
C GLU A 160 -5.67 -13.92 0.15
N ASP A 161 -6.77 -14.28 -0.52
CA ASP A 161 -7.21 -15.66 -0.63
C ASP A 161 -6.20 -16.54 -1.41
N VAL A 162 -5.67 -16.07 -2.55
CA VAL A 162 -4.73 -16.86 -3.35
C VAL A 162 -3.34 -16.96 -2.74
N VAL A 163 -2.84 -15.87 -2.13
CA VAL A 163 -1.51 -15.86 -1.49
C VAL A 163 -1.52 -16.69 -0.20
N VAL A 164 -2.55 -16.55 0.63
CA VAL A 164 -2.66 -17.36 1.85
C VAL A 164 -2.85 -18.86 1.50
N LYS A 165 -3.62 -19.17 0.47
CA LYS A 165 -3.78 -20.55 -0.02
C LYS A 165 -2.47 -21.14 -0.52
N SER A 166 -1.58 -20.35 -1.12
CA SER A 166 -0.24 -20.80 -1.53
C SER A 166 0.76 -20.93 -0.36
N GLY A 167 0.34 -20.66 0.89
CA GLY A 167 1.19 -20.70 2.08
C GLY A 167 1.99 -19.42 2.33
N GLY A 168 1.67 -18.33 1.67
CA GLY A 168 2.28 -17.01 1.81
C GLY A 168 1.60 -16.11 2.83
N ALA A 169 2.05 -14.84 2.86
CA ALA A 169 1.49 -13.78 3.69
C ALA A 169 0.98 -12.60 2.87
N ALA A 170 -0.21 -12.09 3.21
CA ALA A 170 -0.76 -10.86 2.66
C ALA A 170 -0.69 -9.74 3.70
N LEU A 171 -0.05 -8.63 3.34
CA LEU A 171 0.16 -7.48 4.22
C LEU A 171 -0.84 -6.38 3.87
N ARG A 172 -1.84 -6.17 4.72
CA ARG A 172 -2.80 -5.06 4.61
C ARG A 172 -2.13 -3.79 5.08
N TYR A 173 -1.52 -3.05 4.18
CA TYR A 173 -0.93 -1.77 4.53
C TYR A 173 -2.00 -0.70 4.74
N GLY A 174 -1.77 0.16 5.74
CA GLY A 174 -2.48 1.41 5.90
C GLY A 174 -2.15 2.42 4.79
N ALA A 175 -2.69 3.61 4.89
CA ALA A 175 -2.31 4.72 4.04
C ALA A 175 -0.84 5.08 4.30
N PHE A 176 -0.04 5.16 3.23
CA PHE A 176 1.38 5.47 3.37
C PHE A 176 1.63 6.94 3.64
N TYR A 177 2.61 7.20 4.51
CA TYR A 177 3.20 8.51 4.66
C TYR A 177 4.74 8.42 4.73
N GLY A 178 5.39 9.57 4.65
CA GLY A 178 6.83 9.71 4.56
C GLY A 178 7.28 10.21 3.18
N PRO A 179 8.58 10.43 2.97
CA PRO A 179 9.12 11.03 1.75
C PRO A 179 8.73 10.27 0.48
N GLY A 180 8.08 10.95 -0.44
CA GLY A 180 7.57 10.40 -1.70
C GLY A 180 6.17 9.78 -1.62
N ALA A 181 5.55 9.70 -0.45
CA ALA A 181 4.18 9.18 -0.28
C ALA A 181 3.16 10.29 0.02
N THR A 182 3.55 11.32 0.79
CA THR A 182 2.66 12.40 1.21
C THR A 182 2.84 13.71 0.45
N ASP A 183 3.80 13.82 -0.45
CA ASP A 183 4.17 15.07 -1.13
C ASP A 183 2.98 15.73 -1.83
N ASP A 184 2.20 14.95 -2.60
CA ASP A 184 1.00 15.45 -3.30
C ASP A 184 -0.08 15.92 -2.32
N GLN A 185 -0.24 15.22 -1.18
CA GLN A 185 -1.23 15.59 -0.14
C GLN A 185 -0.81 16.88 0.56
N VAL A 186 0.46 17.00 0.92
CA VAL A 186 1.05 18.21 1.51
C VAL A 186 0.89 19.41 0.56
N ASP A 187 1.14 19.22 -0.72
CA ASP A 187 0.93 20.22 -1.76
C ASP A 187 -0.53 20.69 -1.84
N LEU A 188 -1.47 19.74 -1.82
CA LEU A 188 -2.90 20.07 -1.82
C LEU A 188 -3.32 20.80 -0.55
N VAL A 189 -2.78 20.42 0.61
CA VAL A 189 -3.03 21.07 1.90
C VAL A 189 -2.49 22.50 1.89
N ARG A 190 -1.24 22.72 1.47
CA ARG A 190 -0.63 24.05 1.33
C ARG A 190 -1.43 24.96 0.40
N LYS A 191 -1.95 24.40 -0.70
CA LYS A 191 -2.81 25.11 -1.67
C LYS A 191 -4.26 25.23 -1.23
N ARG A 192 -4.63 24.73 -0.04
CA ARG A 192 -6.01 24.68 0.49
C ARG A 192 -7.00 23.98 -0.45
N LYS A 193 -6.52 23.00 -1.21
CA LYS A 193 -7.32 22.21 -2.17
C LYS A 193 -7.71 20.82 -1.61
N PHE A 194 -7.38 20.55 -0.36
CA PHE A 194 -7.79 19.35 0.35
C PHE A 194 -8.78 19.74 1.47
N PRO A 195 -10.09 19.81 1.17
CA PRO A 195 -11.09 20.22 2.16
C PRO A 195 -11.42 19.10 3.11
N LEU A 196 -11.88 19.45 4.31
CA LEU A 196 -12.49 18.53 5.26
C LEU A 196 -13.98 18.38 4.93
N VAL A 197 -14.44 17.17 4.62
CA VAL A 197 -15.84 16.88 4.29
C VAL A 197 -16.63 16.59 5.55
N GLY A 198 -17.73 17.31 5.77
CA GLY A 198 -18.56 17.16 6.95
C GLY A 198 -17.78 17.36 8.24
N ARG A 199 -17.84 16.35 9.12
CA ARG A 199 -17.04 16.29 10.35
C ARG A 199 -15.71 15.55 10.15
N GLY A 200 -15.51 14.88 9.01
CA GLY A 200 -14.35 14.03 8.75
C GLY A 200 -14.32 12.82 9.67
N ALA A 201 -15.48 12.16 9.86
CA ALA A 201 -15.65 11.08 10.83
C ALA A 201 -15.04 9.74 10.36
N GLY A 202 -14.69 9.60 9.07
CA GLY A 202 -14.05 8.40 8.54
C GLY A 202 -12.64 8.24 9.10
N TYR A 203 -12.34 7.03 9.58
CA TYR A 203 -11.01 6.70 10.09
C TYR A 203 -10.08 6.29 8.97
N ILE A 204 -8.81 6.64 9.13
CA ILE A 204 -7.69 6.12 8.33
C ILE A 204 -6.66 5.57 9.30
N SER A 205 -6.14 4.39 8.98
CA SER A 205 -4.91 3.87 9.58
C SER A 205 -3.74 4.21 8.68
N TRP A 206 -2.72 4.80 9.26
CA TRP A 206 -1.51 5.21 8.58
C TRP A 206 -0.40 4.18 8.77
N VAL A 207 0.63 4.23 7.95
CA VAL A 207 1.89 3.55 8.19
C VAL A 207 3.03 4.30 7.47
N HIS A 208 4.14 4.49 8.17
CA HIS A 208 5.34 5.06 7.55
C HIS A 208 5.94 4.07 6.55
N LEU A 209 6.47 4.57 5.41
CA LEU A 209 7.07 3.71 4.38
C LEU A 209 8.20 2.83 4.91
N ASP A 210 9.04 3.33 5.83
CA ASP A 210 10.13 2.55 6.41
C ASP A 210 9.60 1.42 7.32
N ASP A 211 8.53 1.67 8.07
CA ASP A 211 7.88 0.68 8.92
C ASP A 211 7.14 -0.38 8.10
N ALA A 212 6.48 0.02 7.00
CA ALA A 212 5.88 -0.92 6.06
C ALA A 212 6.95 -1.83 5.42
N ALA A 213 8.10 -1.28 5.05
CA ALA A 213 9.22 -2.05 4.52
C ALA A 213 9.79 -3.01 5.58
N SER A 214 9.99 -2.56 6.83
CA SER A 214 10.51 -3.41 7.92
C SER A 214 9.57 -4.58 8.24
N ALA A 215 8.25 -4.35 8.27
CA ALA A 215 7.25 -5.41 8.43
C ALA A 215 7.33 -6.43 7.29
N THR A 216 7.55 -5.97 6.05
CA THR A 216 7.70 -6.84 4.88
C THR A 216 8.93 -7.72 4.98
N VAL A 217 10.06 -7.16 5.42
CA VAL A 217 11.30 -7.92 5.66
C VAL A 217 11.07 -9.00 6.71
N LEU A 218 10.46 -8.65 7.85
CA LEU A 218 10.16 -9.61 8.91
C LEU A 218 9.23 -10.72 8.44
N ALA A 219 8.15 -10.38 7.73
CA ALA A 219 7.24 -11.37 7.17
C ALA A 219 7.93 -12.34 6.20
N LEU A 220 8.87 -11.83 5.39
CA LEU A 220 9.67 -12.63 4.47
C LEU A 220 10.62 -13.57 5.21
N GLU A 221 11.44 -13.05 6.12
CA GLU A 221 12.48 -13.81 6.83
C GLU A 221 11.90 -14.89 7.73
N GLN A 222 10.76 -14.61 8.38
CA GLN A 222 10.08 -15.55 9.26
C GLN A 222 9.16 -16.52 8.50
N LYS A 223 9.06 -16.40 7.18
CA LYS A 223 8.13 -17.18 6.35
C LYS A 223 6.71 -17.11 6.91
N ALA A 224 6.27 -15.90 7.23
CA ALA A 224 4.97 -15.65 7.82
C ALA A 224 3.83 -16.12 6.90
N ARG A 225 2.71 -16.56 7.49
CA ARG A 225 1.55 -17.04 6.77
C ARG A 225 0.28 -16.35 7.22
N GLY A 226 -0.64 -16.14 6.29
CA GLY A 226 -1.92 -15.50 6.59
C GLY A 226 -1.92 -14.00 6.34
N VAL A 227 -2.92 -13.31 6.88
CA VAL A 227 -3.11 -11.88 6.70
C VAL A 227 -2.58 -11.13 7.92
N PHE A 228 -1.95 -9.96 7.68
CA PHE A 228 -1.43 -9.06 8.72
C PHE A 228 -1.79 -7.62 8.40
N ASN A 229 -2.35 -6.90 9.37
CA ASN A 229 -2.52 -5.45 9.27
C ASN A 229 -1.21 -4.74 9.61
N ILE A 230 -0.70 -3.97 8.67
CA ILE A 230 0.55 -3.21 8.81
C ILE A 230 0.17 -1.73 8.85
N VAL A 231 -0.09 -1.25 10.04
CA VAL A 231 -0.57 0.10 10.34
C VAL A 231 0.12 0.61 11.60
N ASP A 232 0.13 1.93 11.82
CA ASP A 232 0.61 2.52 13.08
C ASP A 232 -0.38 2.27 14.26
N ASP A 233 -0.04 2.77 15.44
CA ASP A 233 -0.81 2.52 16.67
C ASP A 233 -2.02 3.43 16.82
N GLU A 234 -2.18 4.43 15.95
CA GLU A 234 -3.15 5.50 16.11
C GLU A 234 -4.07 5.64 14.89
N PRO A 235 -5.06 4.73 14.70
CA PRO A 235 -6.09 4.98 13.70
C PRO A 235 -6.84 6.27 14.04
N ALA A 236 -6.98 7.19 13.08
CA ALA A 236 -7.52 8.50 13.35
C ALA A 236 -8.59 8.94 12.36
N PRO A 237 -9.63 9.68 12.81
CA PRO A 237 -10.58 10.29 11.90
C PRO A 237 -9.91 11.39 11.06
N VAL A 238 -10.42 11.57 9.85
CA VAL A 238 -9.93 12.63 8.94
C VAL A 238 -9.99 14.01 9.60
N GLY A 239 -11.00 14.22 10.46
CA GLY A 239 -11.17 15.44 11.24
C GLY A 239 -10.02 15.79 12.17
N ASP A 240 -9.19 14.80 12.54
CA ASP A 240 -8.04 14.98 13.43
C ASP A 240 -6.74 15.06 12.64
N TRP A 241 -6.46 14.09 11.75
CA TRP A 241 -5.18 14.05 11.07
C TRP A 241 -5.01 15.13 10.00
N LEU A 242 -6.07 15.51 9.28
CA LEU A 242 -5.94 16.49 8.20
C LEU A 242 -5.63 17.92 8.70
N PRO A 243 -6.25 18.43 9.79
CA PRO A 243 -5.82 19.70 10.40
C PRO A 243 -4.40 19.63 10.97
N TYR A 244 -4.01 18.49 11.55
CA TYR A 244 -2.66 18.28 12.09
C TYR A 244 -1.60 18.29 10.98
N LEU A 245 -1.86 17.55 9.87
CA LEU A 245 -1.00 17.59 8.68
C LEU A 245 -0.85 19.03 8.15
N ALA A 246 -1.95 19.82 8.13
CA ALA A 246 -1.90 21.20 7.70
C ALA A 246 -1.00 22.05 8.63
N ALA A 247 -1.09 21.83 9.94
CA ALA A 247 -0.23 22.51 10.90
C ALA A 247 1.25 22.16 10.71
N CYS A 248 1.59 20.87 10.58
CA CYS A 248 2.96 20.42 10.31
C CYS A 248 3.51 20.97 8.98
N ALA A 249 2.66 21.09 7.96
CA ALA A 249 3.03 21.66 6.66
C ALA A 249 3.12 23.20 6.64
N GLY A 250 2.93 23.90 7.76
CA GLY A 250 2.88 25.35 7.85
C GLY A 250 1.69 25.97 7.10
N ALA A 251 0.62 25.20 6.88
CA ALA A 251 -0.53 25.62 6.11
C ALA A 251 -1.70 26.07 7.00
N LYS A 252 -2.60 26.88 6.42
CA LYS A 252 -3.85 27.24 7.09
C LYS A 252 -4.75 26.01 7.24
N PRO A 253 -5.59 25.94 8.30
CA PRO A 253 -6.52 24.83 8.48
C PRO A 253 -7.37 24.54 7.23
N PRO A 254 -7.72 23.27 6.98
CA PRO A 254 -8.52 22.88 5.83
C PRO A 254 -9.90 23.57 5.87
N ARG A 255 -10.43 23.91 4.69
CA ARG A 255 -11.81 24.44 4.58
C ARG A 255 -12.78 23.29 4.82
N ARG A 256 -13.84 23.54 5.58
CA ARG A 256 -14.94 22.59 5.75
C ARG A 256 -15.93 22.70 4.59
N VAL A 257 -16.32 21.56 4.04
CA VAL A 257 -17.30 21.47 2.95
C VAL A 257 -18.43 20.53 3.39
N PRO A 258 -19.70 20.91 3.28
CA PRO A 258 -20.81 20.01 3.55
C PRO A 258 -20.77 18.78 2.63
N GLU A 259 -21.20 17.61 3.13
CA GLU A 259 -21.15 16.36 2.39
C GLU A 259 -21.89 16.41 1.05
N TRP A 260 -23.09 17.05 1.02
CA TRP A 260 -23.85 17.20 -0.23
C TRP A 260 -23.06 17.95 -1.31
N LEU A 261 -22.33 19.01 -0.93
CA LEU A 261 -21.53 19.79 -1.87
C LEU A 261 -20.28 19.00 -2.29
N ALA A 262 -19.63 18.32 -1.35
CA ALA A 262 -18.49 17.44 -1.66
C ALA A 262 -18.89 16.30 -2.61
N ARG A 263 -20.09 15.72 -2.42
CA ARG A 263 -20.66 14.68 -3.29
C ARG A 263 -20.86 15.20 -4.73
N LEU A 264 -21.34 16.42 -4.87
CA LEU A 264 -21.50 17.08 -6.18
C LEU A 264 -20.15 17.38 -6.85
N LEU A 265 -19.15 17.87 -6.09
CA LEU A 265 -17.87 18.33 -6.61
C LEU A 265 -16.84 17.20 -6.82
N ALA A 266 -16.76 16.25 -5.90
CA ALA A 266 -15.73 15.21 -5.86
C ALA A 266 -16.28 13.78 -6.01
N GLY A 267 -17.60 13.59 -5.95
CA GLY A 267 -18.27 12.30 -6.10
C GLY A 267 -18.43 11.52 -4.79
N GLU A 268 -19.24 10.48 -4.82
CA GLU A 268 -19.57 9.62 -3.68
C GLU A 268 -18.36 8.94 -3.05
N PHE A 269 -17.42 8.47 -3.89
CA PHE A 269 -16.20 7.81 -3.45
C PHE A 269 -15.37 8.68 -2.51
N ALA A 270 -15.16 9.95 -2.88
CA ALA A 270 -14.39 10.90 -2.06
C ALA A 270 -15.06 11.19 -0.71
N VAL A 271 -16.40 11.30 -0.72
CA VAL A 271 -17.17 11.53 0.52
C VAL A 271 -17.02 10.34 1.45
N LYS A 272 -17.24 9.11 0.98
CA LYS A 272 -17.13 7.88 1.77
C LYS A 272 -15.75 7.70 2.39
N LEU A 273 -14.68 7.94 1.62
CA LEU A 273 -13.30 7.91 2.16
C LEU A 273 -13.12 8.82 3.38
N MET A 274 -13.79 9.98 3.38
CA MET A 274 -13.64 10.97 4.44
C MET A 274 -14.63 10.83 5.59
N THR A 275 -15.72 10.07 5.41
CA THR A 275 -16.81 10.02 6.39
C THR A 275 -17.12 8.64 6.95
N GLU A 276 -16.72 7.55 6.25
CA GLU A 276 -17.16 6.18 6.58
C GLU A 276 -15.99 5.18 6.82
N GLY A 277 -14.73 5.59 6.72
CA GLY A 277 -13.58 4.69 6.90
C GLY A 277 -13.49 4.08 8.31
N CYS A 278 -12.81 2.93 8.43
CA CYS A 278 -12.53 2.23 9.68
C CYS A 278 -11.05 2.34 10.06
N GLY A 279 -10.74 2.16 11.36
CA GLY A 279 -9.41 1.89 11.85
C GLY A 279 -9.03 0.41 11.74
N PHE A 280 -7.75 0.10 11.87
CA PHE A 280 -7.23 -1.28 11.88
C PHE A 280 -6.24 -1.46 13.03
N SER A 281 -6.21 -2.67 13.61
CA SER A 281 -5.27 -3.06 14.68
C SER A 281 -4.05 -3.74 14.10
N ASN A 282 -2.86 -3.38 14.56
CA ASN A 282 -1.60 -4.02 14.22
C ASN A 282 -1.13 -5.05 15.27
N ALA A 283 -1.98 -5.37 16.23
CA ALA A 283 -1.61 -6.22 17.38
C ALA A 283 -1.08 -7.60 16.95
N LYS A 284 -1.63 -8.18 15.88
CA LYS A 284 -1.16 -9.45 15.32
C LYS A 284 0.26 -9.33 14.76
N ALA A 285 0.54 -8.32 13.95
CA ALA A 285 1.86 -8.09 13.38
C ALA A 285 2.93 -7.90 14.47
N LYS A 286 2.63 -7.12 15.51
CA LYS A 286 3.53 -6.95 16.66
C LYS A 286 3.79 -8.27 17.38
N ARG A 287 2.75 -9.05 17.66
CA ARG A 287 2.85 -10.31 18.40
C ARG A 287 3.56 -11.41 17.60
N GLU A 288 3.20 -11.59 16.35
CA GLU A 288 3.63 -12.75 15.56
C GLU A 288 4.90 -12.48 14.74
N LEU A 289 5.11 -11.24 14.26
CA LEU A 289 6.34 -10.87 13.56
C LEU A 289 7.39 -10.22 14.47
N GLY A 290 7.05 -9.93 15.74
CA GLY A 290 7.93 -9.12 16.60
C GLY A 290 8.16 -7.72 16.04
N TRP A 291 7.23 -7.23 15.20
CA TRP A 291 7.38 -5.95 14.53
C TRP A 291 7.32 -4.77 15.49
N GLN A 292 8.32 -3.90 15.39
CA GLN A 292 8.43 -2.66 16.16
C GLN A 292 8.42 -1.48 15.19
N LEU A 293 7.53 -0.52 15.46
CA LEU A 293 7.44 0.68 14.66
C LEU A 293 8.51 1.69 15.08
N ARG A 294 9.17 2.27 14.10
CA ARG A 294 9.98 3.48 14.28
C ARG A 294 9.09 4.71 14.45
N TYR A 295 7.96 4.72 13.76
CA TYR A 295 6.96 5.78 13.81
C TYR A 295 5.62 5.21 14.33
N PRO A 296 5.45 5.05 15.65
CA PRO A 296 4.26 4.44 16.23
C PRO A 296 2.99 5.29 16.04
N SER A 297 3.12 6.55 15.66
CA SER A 297 2.00 7.45 15.39
C SER A 297 2.30 8.35 14.19
N TRP A 298 1.30 8.52 13.32
CA TRP A 298 1.33 9.51 12.24
C TRP A 298 1.59 10.94 12.75
N ARG A 299 1.26 11.24 14.02
CA ARG A 299 1.57 12.55 14.62
C ARG A 299 3.07 12.78 14.72
N GLN A 300 3.77 11.79 15.24
CA GLN A 300 5.23 11.83 15.28
C GLN A 300 5.81 11.93 13.88
N GLY A 301 5.36 11.05 12.98
CA GLY A 301 5.89 10.97 11.63
C GLY A 301 5.67 12.26 10.82
N PHE A 302 4.46 12.82 10.81
CA PHE A 302 4.21 14.10 10.10
C PHE A 302 5.04 15.24 10.66
N LYS A 303 5.24 15.29 11.99
CA LYS A 303 6.06 16.31 12.62
C LYS A 303 7.53 16.19 12.23
N GLU A 304 8.08 14.97 12.21
CA GLU A 304 9.49 14.74 11.87
C GLU A 304 9.78 14.94 10.37
N GLU A 305 8.85 14.52 9.50
CA GLU A 305 9.02 14.57 8.06
C GLU A 305 8.78 15.97 7.44
N LEU A 306 8.03 16.83 8.13
CA LEU A 306 7.64 18.15 7.61
C LEU A 306 8.23 19.33 8.43
N ALA A 307 9.06 19.06 9.43
CA ALA A 307 9.74 20.05 10.27
C ALA A 307 10.81 20.86 9.53
#